data_a3ad124eee410072b12ce004be16ca59
#
_entry.id   a3ad124eee410072b12ce004be16ca59
#
_cell.length_a   1.000
_cell.length_b   1.000
_cell.length_c   1.000
_cell.angle_alpha   90.00
_cell.angle_beta   90.00
_cell.angle_gamma   90.00
#
_symmetry.space_group_name_H-M   'P 1'
#
loop_
_entity.id
_entity.type
_entity.pdbx_description
1 polymer ?
#
loop_
_entity_poly.entity_id
_entity_poly.type
_entity_poly.pdbx_seq_one_letter_code
_entity_poly.pdbx_strand_id
1 'polypeptide(L)'
;DLHLSIRRQRQMCIRDSVGTATAANQVIYEYQKKGLIEKVKRDFYVVISMETKQPVLSRYQIGSNLFPDACITHHSAFEVFGYGSQVFYECYVATDKRFHDFEYDGVLYRHIERKPDMEVVQQGKIRVTSMEQTVVDSIRDFEKIAGIEEVIRCMMLVPGLNEQKVLECLARNNNGFLYQKCGYFFEEMQEEFHFSAKFFETCENGSSDAKRYLMKESQDNVFHKRWKLYAPVSLKGLIDKGVDAYDAMG
;
A
#
# COMPACT_ATOMS: atom_id res chain seq x y z
N ASP A 1 26.99 9.67 -15.13
CA ASP A 1 25.93 8.99 -14.41
C ASP A 1 24.88 10.00 -13.95
N LEU A 2 23.86 10.21 -14.79
CA LEU A 2 22.70 11.04 -14.43
C LEU A 2 21.86 10.30 -13.39
N HIS A 3 21.98 10.68 -12.13
CA HIS A 3 21.13 10.20 -11.06
C HIS A 3 19.68 10.66 -11.24
N LEU A 4 18.80 9.73 -11.44
CA LEU A 4 17.56 9.66 -12.18
C LEU A 4 16.30 10.08 -11.42
N SER A 5 16.37 10.81 -10.32
CA SER A 5 15.21 11.28 -9.59
C SER A 5 15.21 12.80 -9.47
N ILE A 6 14.34 13.46 -10.22
CA ILE A 6 14.25 14.92 -10.16
C ILE A 6 13.20 15.31 -9.11
N ARG A 7 13.64 15.44 -7.87
CA ARG A 7 12.93 16.07 -6.75
C ARG A 7 13.15 17.59 -6.71
N ARG A 8 12.39 18.26 -5.84
CA ARG A 8 12.71 19.58 -5.28
C ARG A 8 14.21 19.80 -5.00
N GLN A 9 14.96 18.74 -4.64
CA GLN A 9 16.42 18.73 -4.54
C GLN A 9 17.14 19.08 -5.84
N ARG A 10 16.62 18.70 -7.01
CA ARG A 10 17.23 19.12 -8.28
C ARG A 10 16.72 20.47 -8.77
N GLN A 11 15.55 20.92 -8.40
CA GLN A 11 15.22 22.34 -8.53
C GLN A 11 16.17 23.18 -7.65
N MET A 12 16.51 22.73 -6.44
CA MET A 12 17.59 23.30 -5.64
C MET A 12 18.95 23.15 -6.33
N CYS A 13 19.33 21.97 -6.84
CA CYS A 13 20.59 21.77 -7.57
C CYS A 13 20.63 22.54 -8.89
N ILE A 14 19.53 22.68 -9.62
CA ILE A 14 19.44 23.55 -10.80
C ILE A 14 19.50 25.03 -10.37
N ARG A 15 18.81 25.42 -9.27
CA ARG A 15 18.95 26.77 -8.70
C ARG A 15 20.37 27.08 -8.21
N ASP A 16 21.00 26.13 -7.55
CA ASP A 16 22.35 26.26 -7.02
C ASP A 16 23.39 26.32 -8.16
N SER A 17 23.15 25.64 -9.28
CA SER A 17 24.04 25.65 -10.45
C SER A 17 23.75 26.80 -11.44
N VAL A 18 22.51 27.35 -11.43
CA VAL A 18 22.11 28.41 -12.40
C VAL A 18 21.85 29.75 -11.71
N GLY A 19 21.90 29.80 -10.37
CA GLY A 19 21.93 31.02 -9.57
C GLY A 19 20.59 31.76 -9.36
N THR A 20 19.54 31.51 -10.17
CA THR A 20 18.23 32.16 -10.01
C THR A 20 17.05 31.21 -10.30
N ALA A 21 15.91 31.47 -9.65
CA ALA A 21 14.68 30.68 -9.89
C ALA A 21 14.19 30.80 -11.35
N THR A 22 14.37 31.96 -11.97
CA THR A 22 13.98 32.21 -13.38
C THR A 22 14.78 31.36 -14.34
N ALA A 23 16.10 31.30 -14.14
CA ALA A 23 16.99 30.50 -15.00
C ALA A 23 16.73 28.99 -14.81
N ALA A 24 16.44 28.54 -13.58
CA ALA A 24 16.05 27.15 -13.32
C ALA A 24 14.73 26.77 -14.03
N ASN A 25 13.75 27.67 -14.02
CA ASN A 25 12.49 27.45 -14.72
C ASN A 25 12.70 27.42 -16.26
N GLN A 26 13.60 28.24 -16.79
CA GLN A 26 13.93 28.22 -18.19
C GLN A 26 14.59 26.87 -18.62
N VAL A 27 15.50 26.32 -17.81
CA VAL A 27 16.13 25.00 -18.06
C VAL A 27 15.07 23.89 -18.02
N ILE A 28 14.17 23.91 -17.05
CA ILE A 28 13.05 22.97 -16.94
C ILE A 28 12.17 23.04 -18.19
N TYR A 29 11.81 24.24 -18.62
CA TYR A 29 10.99 24.46 -19.81
C TYR A 29 11.68 23.89 -21.07
N GLU A 30 12.97 24.17 -21.26
CA GLU A 30 13.76 23.64 -22.39
C GLU A 30 13.81 22.11 -22.40
N TYR A 31 13.97 21.47 -21.22
CA TYR A 31 14.01 20.03 -21.13
C TYR A 31 12.64 19.38 -21.36
N GLN A 32 11.54 20.02 -20.91
CA GLN A 32 10.20 19.59 -21.24
C GLN A 32 9.92 19.70 -22.74
N LYS A 33 10.29 20.84 -23.37
CA LYS A 33 10.14 21.04 -24.81
C LYS A 33 10.92 20.01 -25.65
N LYS A 34 12.06 19.54 -25.15
CA LYS A 34 12.86 18.48 -25.78
C LYS A 34 12.36 17.07 -25.45
N GLY A 35 11.34 16.92 -24.64
CA GLY A 35 10.81 15.62 -24.20
C GLY A 35 11.79 14.82 -23.33
N LEU A 36 12.72 15.49 -22.65
CA LEU A 36 13.71 14.85 -21.77
C LEU A 36 13.18 14.64 -20.35
N ILE A 37 12.23 15.47 -19.95
CA ILE A 37 11.54 15.37 -18.68
C ILE A 37 10.05 15.62 -18.88
N GLU A 38 9.25 15.02 -18.01
CA GLU A 38 7.81 15.20 -17.98
C GLU A 38 7.35 15.60 -16.59
N LYS A 39 6.34 16.47 -16.52
CA LYS A 39 5.77 16.93 -15.25
C LYS A 39 4.76 15.93 -14.75
N VAL A 40 5.01 15.36 -13.57
CA VAL A 40 4.06 14.48 -12.87
C VAL A 40 3.04 15.31 -12.08
N LYS A 41 3.54 16.30 -11.32
CA LYS A 41 2.72 17.27 -10.55
C LYS A 41 3.52 18.54 -10.31
N ARG A 42 2.91 19.52 -9.59
CA ARG A 42 3.62 20.75 -9.25
C ARG A 42 4.96 20.46 -8.57
N ASP A 43 6.03 21.04 -9.10
CA ASP A 43 7.41 20.91 -8.62
C ASP A 43 7.96 19.47 -8.58
N PHE A 44 7.35 18.56 -9.35
CA PHE A 44 7.83 17.19 -9.47
C PHE A 44 7.86 16.74 -10.94
N TYR A 45 9.04 16.36 -11.40
CA TYR A 45 9.31 15.96 -12.78
C TYR A 45 10.04 14.62 -12.80
N VAL A 46 9.86 13.85 -13.86
CA VAL A 46 10.57 12.59 -14.13
C VAL A 46 11.35 12.67 -15.42
N VAL A 47 12.43 11.93 -15.51
CA VAL A 47 13.21 11.78 -16.73
C VAL A 47 12.53 10.78 -17.65
N ILE A 48 12.46 11.13 -18.93
CA ILE A 48 11.93 10.27 -19.99
C ILE A 48 13.10 9.61 -20.72
N SER A 49 13.02 8.30 -20.93
CA SER A 49 13.98 7.55 -21.73
C SER A 49 13.92 8.01 -23.18
N MET A 50 15.07 8.32 -23.78
CA MET A 50 15.14 8.69 -25.19
C MET A 50 14.79 7.54 -26.13
N GLU A 51 15.02 6.31 -25.69
CA GLU A 51 14.77 5.09 -26.47
C GLU A 51 13.31 4.65 -26.39
N THR A 52 12.81 4.45 -25.16
CA THR A 52 11.47 3.88 -24.93
C THR A 52 10.35 4.93 -24.92
N LYS A 53 10.71 6.22 -24.77
CA LYS A 53 9.77 7.33 -24.56
C LYS A 53 8.89 7.19 -23.32
N GLN A 54 9.31 6.37 -22.36
CA GLN A 54 8.63 6.11 -21.10
C GLN A 54 9.41 6.71 -19.92
N PRO A 55 8.76 6.96 -18.78
CA PRO A 55 9.44 7.34 -17.55
C PRO A 55 10.53 6.34 -17.18
N VAL A 56 11.70 6.82 -16.80
CA VAL A 56 12.81 5.96 -16.34
C VAL A 56 12.54 5.39 -14.96
N LEU A 57 11.71 6.06 -14.16
CA LEU A 57 11.30 5.61 -12.82
C LEU A 57 10.07 4.75 -12.92
N SER A 58 10.04 3.64 -12.15
CA SER A 58 8.83 2.87 -11.99
C SER A 58 7.75 3.67 -11.23
N ARG A 59 6.47 3.29 -11.37
CA ARG A 59 5.36 3.90 -10.64
C ARG A 59 5.59 3.95 -9.13
N TYR A 60 6.21 2.93 -8.54
CA TYR A 60 6.50 2.90 -7.10
C TYR A 60 7.64 3.85 -6.71
N GLN A 61 8.66 4.00 -7.56
CA GLN A 61 9.70 5.01 -7.36
C GLN A 61 9.13 6.42 -7.46
N ILE A 62 8.23 6.66 -8.41
CA ILE A 62 7.51 7.94 -8.55
C ILE A 62 6.71 8.19 -7.26
N GLY A 63 5.85 7.25 -6.84
CA GLY A 63 5.02 7.37 -5.65
C GLY A 63 5.83 7.63 -4.37
N SER A 64 6.85 6.81 -4.11
CA SER A 64 7.70 6.95 -2.91
C SER A 64 8.55 8.23 -2.91
N ASN A 65 8.62 8.93 -4.04
CA ASN A 65 9.35 10.17 -4.21
C ASN A 65 8.48 11.43 -4.35
N LEU A 66 7.15 11.30 -4.27
CA LEU A 66 6.23 12.45 -4.32
C LEU A 66 6.49 13.48 -3.22
N PHE A 67 6.83 13.00 -2.02
CA PHE A 67 7.18 13.82 -0.86
C PHE A 67 8.36 13.22 -0.09
N PRO A 68 9.07 14.01 0.74
CA PRO A 68 10.20 13.49 1.53
C PRO A 68 9.86 12.33 2.45
N ASP A 69 8.65 12.31 2.99
CA ASP A 69 8.11 11.32 3.91
C ASP A 69 7.28 10.23 3.22
N ALA A 70 6.99 10.37 1.92
CA ALA A 70 6.14 9.44 1.18
C ALA A 70 6.71 8.01 1.12
N CYS A 71 5.86 7.01 1.29
CA CYS A 71 6.18 5.60 1.11
C CYS A 71 5.03 4.86 0.42
N ILE A 72 5.33 3.76 -0.24
CA ILE A 72 4.35 2.87 -0.85
C ILE A 72 3.70 2.02 0.24
N THR A 73 2.40 1.76 0.13
CA THR A 73 1.63 1.05 1.16
C THR A 73 0.50 0.21 0.55
N HIS A 74 -0.21 -0.57 1.39
CA HIS A 74 -1.37 -1.39 1.01
C HIS A 74 -1.06 -2.31 -0.17
N HIS A 75 -1.98 -2.47 -1.12
CA HIS A 75 -1.80 -3.36 -2.27
C HIS A 75 -0.51 -3.09 -3.05
N SER A 76 -0.18 -1.83 -3.28
CA SER A 76 1.05 -1.47 -4.00
C SER A 76 2.33 -1.88 -3.27
N ALA A 77 2.29 -2.05 -1.95
CA ALA A 77 3.42 -2.59 -1.20
C ALA A 77 3.57 -4.10 -1.43
N PHE A 78 2.47 -4.88 -1.50
CA PHE A 78 2.54 -6.29 -1.90
C PHE A 78 3.18 -6.43 -3.29
N GLU A 79 2.81 -5.57 -4.25
CA GLU A 79 3.42 -5.57 -5.59
C GLU A 79 4.92 -5.27 -5.56
N VAL A 80 5.37 -4.30 -4.72
CA VAL A 80 6.80 -3.97 -4.55
C VAL A 80 7.61 -5.14 -4.01
N PHE A 81 7.02 -5.95 -3.12
CA PHE A 81 7.65 -7.16 -2.57
C PHE A 81 7.48 -8.40 -3.47
N GLY A 82 6.68 -8.32 -4.53
CA GLY A 82 6.40 -9.44 -5.42
C GLY A 82 5.30 -10.39 -4.92
N TYR A 83 4.46 -9.94 -3.99
CA TYR A 83 3.34 -10.70 -3.40
C TYR A 83 1.96 -10.14 -3.81
N GLY A 84 1.89 -9.29 -4.82
CA GLY A 84 0.63 -8.89 -5.45
C GLY A 84 0.07 -10.06 -6.28
N SER A 85 -1.19 -10.44 -6.08
CA SER A 85 -1.82 -11.53 -6.86
C SER A 85 -2.15 -11.08 -8.28
N GLN A 86 -2.37 -9.80 -8.47
CA GLN A 86 -2.60 -9.15 -9.77
C GLN A 86 -2.04 -7.72 -9.77
N VAL A 87 -1.95 -7.13 -10.94
CA VAL A 87 -1.43 -5.76 -11.11
C VAL A 87 -2.58 -4.79 -11.20
N PHE A 88 -2.61 -3.80 -10.30
CA PHE A 88 -3.57 -2.71 -10.34
C PHE A 88 -2.96 -1.45 -11.00
N TYR A 89 -3.80 -0.66 -11.68
CA TYR A 89 -3.41 0.66 -12.21
C TYR A 89 -3.54 1.77 -11.15
N GLU A 90 -3.38 1.41 -9.89
CA GLU A 90 -3.38 2.30 -8.74
C GLU A 90 -2.06 2.19 -7.99
N CYS A 91 -1.61 3.29 -7.40
CA CYS A 91 -0.43 3.34 -6.56
C CYS A 91 -0.78 4.04 -5.25
N TYR A 92 -0.81 3.29 -4.15
CA TYR A 92 -1.16 3.80 -2.82
C TYR A 92 0.08 4.39 -2.15
N VAL A 93 0.00 5.68 -1.84
CA VAL A 93 1.12 6.47 -1.30
C VAL A 93 0.74 7.05 0.06
N ALA A 94 1.41 6.58 1.11
CA ALA A 94 1.26 7.14 2.45
C ALA A 94 2.21 8.33 2.66
N THR A 95 1.67 9.45 3.12
CA THR A 95 2.43 10.67 3.43
C THR A 95 1.62 11.59 4.35
N ASP A 96 2.31 12.42 5.17
CA ASP A 96 1.69 13.46 5.99
C ASP A 96 1.20 14.65 5.14
N LYS A 97 1.67 14.75 3.90
CA LYS A 97 1.33 15.84 2.97
C LYS A 97 0.10 15.47 2.15
N ARG A 98 -1.04 16.00 2.52
CA ARG A 98 -2.28 15.81 1.77
C ARG A 98 -2.11 16.22 0.31
N PHE A 99 -2.50 15.35 -0.61
CA PHE A 99 -2.64 15.62 -2.04
C PHE A 99 -3.94 15.03 -2.56
N HIS A 100 -4.48 15.60 -3.62
CA HIS A 100 -5.61 15.01 -4.34
C HIS A 100 -5.09 13.87 -5.22
N ASP A 101 -5.85 12.79 -5.31
CA ASP A 101 -5.57 11.70 -6.22
C ASP A 101 -5.37 12.26 -7.64
N PHE A 102 -4.39 11.74 -8.34
CA PHE A 102 -4.04 12.19 -9.69
C PHE A 102 -3.56 11.02 -10.53
N GLU A 103 -3.78 11.13 -11.83
CA GLU A 103 -3.32 10.14 -12.81
C GLU A 103 -2.02 10.64 -13.48
N TYR A 104 -1.07 9.71 -13.64
CA TYR A 104 0.13 9.91 -14.42
C TYR A 104 0.56 8.58 -15.06
N ASP A 105 0.83 8.60 -16.37
CA ASP A 105 1.26 7.43 -17.14
C ASP A 105 0.35 6.19 -16.97
N GLY A 106 -0.98 6.44 -16.99
CA GLY A 106 -2.01 5.40 -16.81
C GLY A 106 -2.11 4.83 -15.38
N VAL A 107 -1.44 5.43 -14.40
CA VAL A 107 -1.47 5.02 -13.00
C VAL A 107 -2.15 6.08 -12.16
N LEU A 108 -3.16 5.70 -11.38
CA LEU A 108 -3.84 6.55 -10.42
C LEU A 108 -3.10 6.53 -9.08
N TYR A 109 -2.48 7.64 -8.69
CA TYR A 109 -1.80 7.80 -7.41
C TYR A 109 -2.80 8.22 -6.35
N ARG A 110 -3.00 7.36 -5.34
CA ARG A 110 -3.95 7.56 -4.25
C ARG A 110 -3.26 7.96 -2.96
N HIS A 111 -3.82 8.98 -2.33
CA HIS A 111 -3.34 9.45 -1.03
C HIS A 111 -3.85 8.56 0.11
N ILE A 112 -2.91 8.08 0.91
CA ILE A 112 -3.19 7.47 2.21
C ILE A 112 -2.57 8.37 3.30
N GLU A 113 -3.33 8.68 4.32
CA GLU A 113 -2.82 9.41 5.47
C GLU A 113 -1.78 8.56 6.22
N ARG A 114 -0.56 9.08 6.29
CA ARG A 114 0.50 8.42 7.02
C ARG A 114 0.28 8.55 8.52
N LYS A 115 0.25 7.42 9.22
CA LYS A 115 0.21 7.43 10.68
C LYS A 115 1.60 7.64 11.25
N PRO A 116 1.70 8.34 12.41
CA PRO A 116 2.94 8.36 13.18
C PRO A 116 3.44 6.94 13.43
N ASP A 117 4.74 6.74 13.45
CA ASP A 117 5.39 5.45 13.77
C ASP A 117 5.07 4.29 12.80
N MET A 118 4.49 4.58 11.61
CA MET A 118 4.34 3.59 10.55
C MET A 118 5.72 3.02 10.17
N GLU A 119 5.87 1.70 10.27
CA GLU A 119 7.14 1.04 9.96
C GLU A 119 7.39 1.06 8.45
N VAL A 120 8.45 1.74 8.04
CA VAL A 120 8.86 1.91 6.64
C VAL A 120 10.24 1.31 6.44
N VAL A 121 10.37 0.50 5.40
CA VAL A 121 11.63 -0.12 5.00
C VAL A 121 12.05 0.34 3.60
N GLN A 122 13.30 0.08 3.25
CA GLN A 122 13.84 0.40 1.94
C GLN A 122 13.94 -0.86 1.09
N GLN A 123 13.17 -0.92 0.00
CA GLN A 123 13.26 -1.98 -1.01
C GLN A 123 13.92 -1.42 -2.28
N GLY A 124 15.21 -1.68 -2.44
CA GLY A 124 16.00 -1.02 -3.49
C GLY A 124 15.97 0.51 -3.36
N LYS A 125 15.38 1.20 -4.36
CA LYS A 125 15.20 2.67 -4.34
C LYS A 125 13.79 3.12 -3.92
N ILE A 126 12.97 2.22 -3.40
CA ILE A 126 11.59 2.48 -3.03
C ILE A 126 11.47 2.44 -1.50
N ARG A 127 10.86 3.47 -0.91
CA ARG A 127 10.40 3.43 0.47
C ARG A 127 9.02 2.79 0.48
N VAL A 128 8.85 1.78 1.31
CA VAL A 128 7.63 0.97 1.37
C VAL A 128 7.34 0.58 2.82
N THR A 129 6.09 0.41 3.20
CA THR A 129 5.72 -0.14 4.51
C THR A 129 6.31 -1.54 4.69
N SER A 130 6.75 -1.91 5.91
CA SER A 130 7.16 -3.30 6.19
C SER A 130 6.03 -4.27 5.83
N MET A 131 6.33 -5.55 5.66
CA MET A 131 5.31 -6.52 5.28
C MET A 131 4.23 -6.65 6.36
N GLU A 132 4.60 -6.66 7.62
CA GLU A 132 3.67 -6.70 8.74
C GLU A 132 2.77 -5.46 8.78
N GLN A 133 3.34 -4.27 8.58
CA GLN A 133 2.57 -3.03 8.47
C GLN A 133 1.63 -3.07 7.26
N THR A 134 2.11 -3.56 6.11
CA THR A 134 1.32 -3.67 4.87
C THR A 134 0.11 -4.57 5.07
N VAL A 135 0.28 -5.74 5.68
CA VAL A 135 -0.81 -6.70 5.95
C VAL A 135 -1.83 -6.09 6.92
N VAL A 136 -1.37 -5.52 8.05
CA VAL A 136 -2.27 -4.91 9.05
C VAL A 136 -3.08 -3.75 8.46
N ASP A 137 -2.43 -2.89 7.68
CA ASP A 137 -3.10 -1.76 7.03
C ASP A 137 -4.09 -2.23 5.95
N SER A 138 -3.75 -3.28 5.21
CA SER A 138 -4.63 -3.86 4.19
C SER A 138 -5.85 -4.54 4.82
N ILE A 139 -5.70 -5.26 5.92
CA ILE A 139 -6.82 -5.81 6.70
C ILE A 139 -7.71 -4.67 7.26
N ARG A 140 -7.12 -3.55 7.69
CA ARG A 140 -7.88 -2.40 8.18
C ARG A 140 -8.77 -1.81 7.09
N ASP A 141 -8.22 -1.61 5.91
CA ASP A 141 -8.78 -0.77 4.85
C ASP A 141 -9.18 -1.55 3.56
N PHE A 142 -9.36 -2.88 3.62
CA PHE A 142 -9.63 -3.70 2.43
C PHE A 142 -10.79 -3.19 1.57
N GLU A 143 -11.84 -2.62 2.20
CA GLU A 143 -13.00 -2.06 1.48
C GLU A 143 -12.64 -0.85 0.59
N LYS A 144 -11.53 -0.16 0.89
CA LYS A 144 -11.11 1.06 0.19
C LYS A 144 -10.05 0.82 -0.87
N ILE A 145 -9.45 -0.36 -0.88
CA ILE A 145 -8.31 -0.66 -1.74
C ILE A 145 -8.65 -1.71 -2.79
N ALA A 146 -8.50 -2.96 -2.54
CA ALA A 146 -8.65 -3.97 -3.57
C ALA A 146 -9.76 -5.00 -3.27
N GLY A 147 -10.49 -4.81 -2.17
CA GLY A 147 -11.44 -5.80 -1.66
C GLY A 147 -10.78 -6.85 -0.78
N ILE A 148 -11.62 -7.60 -0.07
CA ILE A 148 -11.17 -8.60 0.91
C ILE A 148 -10.49 -9.79 0.21
N GLU A 149 -11.01 -10.22 -0.93
CA GLU A 149 -10.51 -11.36 -1.71
C GLU A 149 -9.07 -11.13 -2.17
N GLU A 150 -8.78 -9.93 -2.66
CA GLU A 150 -7.43 -9.59 -3.09
C GLU A 150 -6.45 -9.54 -1.92
N VAL A 151 -6.86 -8.98 -0.79
CA VAL A 151 -6.02 -8.98 0.42
C VAL A 151 -5.69 -10.40 0.85
N ILE A 152 -6.66 -11.31 0.86
CA ILE A 152 -6.44 -12.73 1.20
C ILE A 152 -5.47 -13.37 0.20
N ARG A 153 -5.66 -13.17 -1.12
CA ARG A 153 -4.76 -13.70 -2.17
C ARG A 153 -3.33 -13.22 -1.98
N CYS A 154 -3.14 -11.92 -1.72
CA CYS A 154 -1.82 -11.36 -1.43
C CYS A 154 -1.20 -11.97 -0.17
N MET A 155 -1.99 -12.10 0.91
CA MET A 155 -1.52 -12.69 2.17
C MET A 155 -1.07 -14.15 1.98
N MET A 156 -1.77 -14.95 1.17
CA MET A 156 -1.39 -16.34 0.85
C MET A 156 -0.06 -16.44 0.11
N LEU A 157 0.39 -15.39 -0.58
CA LEU A 157 1.69 -15.35 -1.26
C LEU A 157 2.83 -14.93 -0.32
N VAL A 158 2.53 -14.36 0.85
CA VAL A 158 3.55 -13.93 1.82
C VAL A 158 4.11 -15.16 2.54
N PRO A 159 5.45 -15.39 2.50
CA PRO A 159 6.05 -16.61 3.02
C PRO A 159 6.04 -16.72 4.56
N GLY A 160 5.75 -15.64 5.24
CA GLY A 160 5.65 -15.57 6.70
C GLY A 160 5.70 -14.13 7.23
N LEU A 161 5.28 -13.96 8.46
CA LEU A 161 5.26 -12.68 9.16
C LEU A 161 5.84 -12.85 10.57
N ASN A 162 6.43 -11.79 11.10
CA ASN A 162 6.84 -11.74 12.49
C ASN A 162 5.65 -11.35 13.37
N GLU A 163 5.14 -12.28 14.19
CA GLU A 163 3.97 -12.05 15.05
C GLU A 163 4.15 -10.87 16.00
N GLN A 164 5.38 -10.68 16.57
CA GLN A 164 5.66 -9.58 17.47
C GLN A 164 5.53 -8.23 16.74
N LYS A 165 6.04 -8.12 15.52
CA LYS A 165 5.90 -6.90 14.72
C LYS A 165 4.44 -6.63 14.32
N VAL A 166 3.66 -7.67 14.03
CA VAL A 166 2.21 -7.53 13.80
C VAL A 166 1.53 -6.95 15.04
N LEU A 167 1.83 -7.47 16.25
CA LEU A 167 1.29 -6.95 17.50
C LEU A 167 1.71 -5.50 17.75
N GLU A 168 2.94 -5.13 17.42
CA GLU A 168 3.41 -3.74 17.51
C GLU A 168 2.63 -2.82 16.55
N CYS A 169 2.34 -3.27 15.33
CA CYS A 169 1.48 -2.54 14.40
C CYS A 169 0.07 -2.35 14.96
N LEU A 170 -0.52 -3.38 15.56
CA LEU A 170 -1.83 -3.30 16.19
C LEU A 170 -1.83 -2.34 17.37
N ALA A 171 -0.82 -2.41 18.24
CA ALA A 171 -0.67 -1.53 19.40
C ALA A 171 -0.58 -0.05 18.99
N ARG A 172 0.21 0.27 17.96
CA ARG A 172 0.31 1.64 17.40
C ARG A 172 -1.02 2.15 16.86
N ASN A 173 -1.83 1.28 16.27
CA ASN A 173 -3.17 1.66 15.78
C ASN A 173 -4.17 1.90 16.92
N ASN A 174 -4.00 1.26 18.07
CA ASN A 174 -4.87 1.34 19.26
C ASN A 174 -6.36 1.24 18.91
N ASN A 175 -6.73 0.27 18.08
CA ASN A 175 -8.08 0.10 17.56
C ASN A 175 -8.60 -1.32 17.83
N GLY A 176 -9.51 -1.46 18.80
CA GLY A 176 -10.07 -2.74 19.20
C GLY A 176 -10.78 -3.50 18.06
N PHE A 177 -11.37 -2.80 17.10
CA PHE A 177 -11.96 -3.45 15.93
C PHE A 177 -10.89 -4.00 14.97
N LEU A 178 -9.75 -3.35 14.87
CA LEU A 178 -8.63 -3.88 14.08
C LEU A 178 -8.04 -5.15 14.72
N TYR A 179 -7.98 -5.22 16.05
CA TYR A 179 -7.61 -6.46 16.74
C TYR A 179 -8.59 -7.61 16.44
N GLN A 180 -9.91 -7.33 16.43
CA GLN A 180 -10.94 -8.32 16.05
C GLN A 180 -10.72 -8.82 14.61
N LYS A 181 -10.52 -7.89 13.66
CA LYS A 181 -10.25 -8.23 12.25
C LYS A 181 -8.99 -9.09 12.11
N CYS A 182 -7.86 -8.61 12.63
CA CYS A 182 -6.57 -9.31 12.51
C CYS A 182 -6.59 -10.66 13.22
N GLY A 183 -7.19 -10.75 14.42
CA GLY A 183 -7.36 -12.02 15.12
C GLY A 183 -8.11 -13.05 14.26
N TYR A 184 -9.22 -12.65 13.66
CA TYR A 184 -10.00 -13.50 12.76
C TYR A 184 -9.21 -13.89 11.50
N PHE A 185 -8.58 -12.92 10.81
CA PHE A 185 -7.80 -13.20 9.60
C PHE A 185 -6.66 -14.19 9.86
N PHE A 186 -5.88 -13.98 10.91
CA PHE A 186 -4.75 -14.85 11.22
C PHE A 186 -5.17 -16.20 11.81
N GLU A 187 -6.33 -16.31 12.44
CA GLU A 187 -6.90 -17.61 12.85
C GLU A 187 -7.31 -18.43 11.63
N GLU A 188 -7.99 -17.81 10.65
CA GLU A 188 -8.38 -18.45 9.38
C GLU A 188 -7.17 -18.82 8.49
N MET A 189 -6.04 -18.12 8.67
CA MET A 189 -4.78 -18.32 7.93
C MET A 189 -3.68 -18.93 8.83
N GLN A 190 -4.06 -19.72 9.82
CA GLN A 190 -3.12 -20.31 10.77
C GLN A 190 -2.15 -21.30 10.09
N GLU A 191 -2.56 -21.96 9.01
CA GLU A 191 -1.71 -22.87 8.24
C GLU A 191 -0.59 -22.14 7.51
N GLU A 192 -0.78 -20.88 7.14
CA GLU A 192 0.19 -20.04 6.44
C GLU A 192 1.18 -19.38 7.40
N PHE A 193 0.68 -18.85 8.52
CA PHE A 193 1.48 -17.98 9.39
C PHE A 193 1.95 -18.62 10.68
N HIS A 194 1.29 -19.70 11.16
CA HIS A 194 1.67 -20.46 12.36
C HIS A 194 1.85 -19.62 13.62
N PHE A 195 1.00 -18.59 13.81
CA PHE A 195 1.09 -17.70 14.96
C PHE A 195 0.79 -18.44 16.28
N SER A 196 1.44 -18.01 17.35
CA SER A 196 1.35 -18.63 18.67
C SER A 196 0.01 -18.38 19.37
N ALA A 197 -0.37 -19.25 20.32
CA ALA A 197 -1.55 -19.04 21.14
C ALA A 197 -1.50 -17.68 21.87
N LYS A 198 -0.30 -17.24 22.28
CA LYS A 198 -0.08 -15.94 22.92
C LYS A 198 -0.41 -14.75 22.01
N PHE A 199 -0.15 -14.88 20.70
CA PHE A 199 -0.56 -13.87 19.73
C PHE A 199 -2.08 -13.68 19.75
N PHE A 200 -2.84 -14.78 19.69
CA PHE A 200 -4.31 -14.73 19.69
C PHE A 200 -4.88 -14.21 21.01
N GLU A 201 -4.31 -14.62 22.16
CA GLU A 201 -4.67 -14.07 23.48
C GLU A 201 -4.46 -12.56 23.53
N THR A 202 -3.36 -12.06 22.96
CA THR A 202 -3.08 -10.63 22.90
C THR A 202 -4.09 -9.92 22.00
N CYS A 203 -4.47 -10.51 20.87
CA CYS A 203 -5.52 -9.99 20.01
C CYS A 203 -6.88 -9.96 20.70
N GLU A 204 -7.25 -11.01 21.45
CA GLU A 204 -8.48 -11.04 22.23
C GLU A 204 -8.52 -9.93 23.29
N ASN A 205 -7.44 -9.77 24.03
CA ASN A 205 -7.33 -8.75 25.07
C ASN A 205 -7.37 -7.32 24.51
N GLY A 206 -6.83 -7.10 23.29
CA GLY A 206 -6.87 -5.82 22.59
C GLY A 206 -8.19 -5.56 21.87
N SER A 207 -9.08 -6.57 21.76
CA SER A 207 -10.33 -6.50 21.02
C SER A 207 -11.40 -5.68 21.75
N SER A 208 -12.25 -5.01 20.96
CA SER A 208 -13.42 -4.32 21.48
C SER A 208 -14.49 -5.31 21.97
N ASP A 209 -15.25 -4.95 23.00
CA ASP A 209 -16.42 -5.72 23.44
C ASP A 209 -17.63 -5.63 22.50
N ALA A 210 -17.62 -4.65 21.60
CA ALA A 210 -18.69 -4.43 20.65
C ALA A 210 -18.71 -5.50 19.56
N LYS A 211 -19.90 -6.05 19.29
CA LYS A 211 -20.12 -6.89 18.11
C LYS A 211 -20.03 -6.05 16.84
N ARG A 212 -19.25 -6.49 15.88
CA ARG A 212 -19.00 -5.77 14.62
C ARG A 212 -19.24 -6.69 13.43
N TYR A 213 -19.44 -6.07 12.26
CA TYR A 213 -19.46 -6.76 10.97
C TYR A 213 -18.14 -6.55 10.27
N LEU A 214 -17.53 -7.64 9.78
CA LEU A 214 -16.33 -7.56 8.93
C LEU A 214 -16.68 -6.87 7.61
N MET A 215 -17.76 -7.32 6.97
CA MET A 215 -18.36 -6.74 5.76
C MET A 215 -19.85 -6.51 6.02
N LYS A 216 -20.36 -5.32 5.70
CA LYS A 216 -21.76 -4.95 5.94
C LYS A 216 -22.75 -5.66 5.01
N GLU A 217 -22.33 -5.95 3.78
CA GLU A 217 -23.21 -6.41 2.69
C GLU A 217 -23.18 -7.92 2.46
N SER A 218 -22.47 -8.71 3.27
CA SER A 218 -22.42 -10.17 3.10
C SER A 218 -23.63 -10.85 3.75
N GLN A 219 -24.37 -11.64 2.97
CA GLN A 219 -25.52 -12.43 3.46
C GLN A 219 -25.08 -13.70 4.21
N ASP A 220 -23.85 -14.17 4.01
CA ASP A 220 -23.32 -15.43 4.57
C ASP A 220 -22.51 -15.22 5.87
N ASN A 221 -22.71 -14.11 6.56
CA ASN A 221 -21.99 -13.83 7.80
C ASN A 221 -22.51 -14.71 8.95
N VAL A 222 -21.58 -15.38 9.65
CA VAL A 222 -21.82 -16.07 10.92
C VAL A 222 -21.16 -15.31 12.07
N PHE A 223 -21.63 -15.53 13.30
CA PHE A 223 -21.06 -14.87 14.46
C PHE A 223 -19.88 -15.67 15.03
N HIS A 224 -18.67 -15.16 14.87
CA HIS A 224 -17.44 -15.68 15.47
C HIS A 224 -17.33 -15.17 16.90
N LYS A 225 -17.70 -16.03 17.88
CA LYS A 225 -17.81 -15.67 19.30
C LYS A 225 -16.48 -15.14 19.87
N ARG A 226 -15.35 -15.76 19.51
CA ARG A 226 -14.01 -15.39 19.97
C ARG A 226 -13.71 -13.93 19.62
N TRP A 227 -13.96 -13.55 18.39
CA TRP A 227 -13.65 -12.22 17.86
C TRP A 227 -14.80 -11.22 17.98
N LYS A 228 -15.96 -11.65 18.50
CA LYS A 228 -17.21 -10.84 18.54
C LYS A 228 -17.53 -10.22 17.18
N LEU A 229 -17.28 -10.97 16.10
CA LEU A 229 -17.31 -10.51 14.73
C LEU A 229 -18.31 -11.30 13.90
N TYR A 230 -19.18 -10.62 13.16
CA TYR A 230 -19.96 -11.21 12.08
C TYR A 230 -19.10 -11.21 10.83
N ALA A 231 -18.72 -12.39 10.34
CA ALA A 231 -17.83 -12.57 9.21
C ALA A 231 -18.22 -13.86 8.44
N PRO A 232 -17.72 -14.07 7.22
CA PRO A 232 -17.89 -15.35 6.51
C PRO A 232 -17.46 -16.55 7.36
N VAL A 233 -17.98 -17.73 7.06
CA VAL A 233 -17.57 -18.97 7.73
C VAL A 233 -16.09 -19.26 7.50
N SER A 234 -15.58 -18.95 6.30
CA SER A 234 -14.18 -19.11 5.94
C SER A 234 -13.75 -17.99 4.98
N LEU A 235 -12.55 -17.45 5.20
CA LEU A 235 -11.94 -16.49 4.28
C LEU A 235 -11.53 -17.15 2.97
N LYS A 236 -11.00 -18.38 3.01
CA LYS A 236 -10.61 -19.14 1.80
C LYS A 236 -11.83 -19.41 0.90
N GLY A 237 -12.99 -19.68 1.50
CA GLY A 237 -14.23 -19.87 0.75
C GLY A 237 -14.75 -18.65 -0.03
N LEU A 238 -14.26 -17.44 0.29
CA LEU A 238 -14.55 -16.24 -0.52
C LEU A 238 -13.81 -16.27 -1.86
N ILE A 239 -12.60 -16.80 -1.87
CA ILE A 239 -11.77 -16.91 -3.07
C ILE A 239 -12.32 -17.98 -4.01
N ASP A 240 -12.76 -19.12 -3.47
CA ASP A 240 -13.27 -20.26 -4.26
C ASP A 240 -14.57 -19.89 -4.98
N LYS A 241 -15.50 -19.21 -4.30
CA LYS A 241 -16.76 -18.71 -4.91
C LYS A 241 -16.51 -17.75 -6.10
N GLY A 242 -15.41 -17.01 -6.10
CA GLY A 242 -15.02 -16.11 -7.19
C GLY A 242 -14.57 -16.87 -8.45
N VAL A 243 -13.99 -18.03 -8.32
CA VAL A 243 -13.55 -18.89 -9.44
C VAL A 243 -14.76 -19.53 -10.12
N ASP A 244 -15.69 -20.08 -9.34
CA ASP A 244 -16.91 -20.73 -9.86
C ASP A 244 -17.81 -19.76 -10.65
N ALA A 245 -17.83 -18.47 -10.27
CA ALA A 245 -18.61 -17.45 -10.99
C ALA A 245 -18.01 -17.08 -12.35
N TYR A 246 -16.71 -17.22 -12.54
CA TYR A 246 -16.05 -17.00 -13.85
C TYR A 246 -16.21 -18.20 -14.78
N ASP A 247 -16.15 -19.42 -14.27
CA ASP A 247 -16.33 -20.66 -15.06
C ASP A 247 -17.78 -20.85 -15.50
N ALA A 248 -18.75 -20.26 -14.81
CA ALA A 248 -20.17 -20.31 -15.20
C ALA A 248 -20.58 -19.30 -16.30
N MET A 249 -19.67 -18.40 -16.69
CA MET A 249 -19.87 -17.38 -17.73
C MET A 249 -19.09 -17.66 -19.04
N GLY A 250 -18.40 -18.82 -19.13
CA GLY A 250 -17.60 -19.25 -20.28
C GLY A 250 -18.35 -20.15 -21.28
#